data_d792a53b81be42ddfb509cdf8dbce593
#
_entry.id   d792a53b81be42ddfb509cdf8dbce593
#
_cell.length_a   1.000
_cell.length_b   1.000
_cell.length_c   1.000
_cell.angle_alpha   90.00
_cell.angle_beta   90.00
_cell.angle_gamma   90.00
#
_symmetry.space_group_name_H-M   'P 1'
#
loop_
_entity.id
_entity.type
_entity.pdbx_description
1 polymer ?
#
loop_
_entity_poly.entity_id
_entity_poly.type
_entity_poly.pdbx_seq_one_letter_code
_entity_poly.pdbx_strand_id
1 'polypeptide(L)'
;MAKKDRTGNRKTREQRSCFKVPELGYYLIVTDTEATERCFFTGLNKTISEELGNRLVIKVVETKTRTMIDKCLELTAYDAQYRIPWIVFDRDQVKGFDDIIEEAAGKGIQIGWSNPCFEIWLYAYFGSMPSIQDSWKCCSEFGRIYETKTGQKYSKSD
;
A
#
# COMPACT_ATOMS: atom_id res chain seq x y z
N MET A 1 -44.55 15.75 35.97
CA MET A 1 -43.68 15.64 34.76
C MET A 1 -42.54 14.69 35.07
N ALA A 2 -42.56 13.47 34.52
CA ALA A 2 -41.55 12.47 34.79
C ALA A 2 -40.30 12.75 33.93
N LYS A 3 -39.12 12.85 34.57
CA LYS A 3 -37.82 12.94 33.88
C LYS A 3 -37.55 11.65 33.14
N LYS A 4 -37.47 11.71 31.81
CA LYS A 4 -37.09 10.62 30.95
C LYS A 4 -35.61 10.25 31.20
N ASP A 5 -35.40 9.06 31.77
CA ASP A 5 -34.07 8.51 32.02
C ASP A 5 -33.32 8.36 30.69
N ARG A 6 -32.23 9.13 30.52
CA ARG A 6 -31.28 9.04 29.37
C ARG A 6 -30.18 8.04 29.67
N THR A 7 -30.50 6.83 30.05
CA THR A 7 -29.59 5.70 30.14
C THR A 7 -29.43 5.06 28.75
N GLY A 8 -28.93 5.84 27.78
CA GLY A 8 -28.39 5.25 26.56
C GLY A 8 -27.12 4.49 26.92
N ASN A 9 -27.03 3.22 26.54
CA ASN A 9 -25.84 2.35 26.65
C ASN A 9 -24.62 3.03 26.03
N ARG A 10 -23.94 3.90 26.80
CA ARG A 10 -22.67 4.49 26.42
C ARG A 10 -21.61 3.38 26.53
N LYS A 11 -21.22 2.82 25.38
CA LYS A 11 -20.04 1.94 25.32
C LYS A 11 -18.88 2.61 26.02
N THR A 12 -18.20 1.91 26.91
CA THR A 12 -17.02 2.42 27.62
C THR A 12 -15.92 2.78 26.61
N ARG A 13 -14.96 3.62 27.04
CA ARG A 13 -13.82 4.02 26.20
C ARG A 13 -13.03 2.81 25.70
N GLU A 14 -12.91 1.78 26.53
CA GLU A 14 -12.26 0.50 26.20
C GLU A 14 -13.04 -0.29 25.15
N GLN A 15 -14.37 -0.39 25.30
CA GLN A 15 -15.23 -1.04 24.29
C GLN A 15 -15.21 -0.32 22.94
N ARG A 16 -14.98 1.01 22.90
CA ARG A 16 -14.81 1.75 21.64
C ARG A 16 -13.40 1.56 21.06
N SER A 17 -12.41 1.34 21.90
CA SER A 17 -11.02 1.07 21.49
C SER A 17 -10.90 -0.30 20.83
N CYS A 18 -11.50 -1.35 21.41
CA CYS A 18 -11.43 -2.73 20.90
C CYS A 18 -12.02 -2.91 19.50
N PHE A 19 -12.90 -2.01 19.04
CA PHE A 19 -13.51 -2.09 17.72
C PHE A 19 -12.72 -1.38 16.59
N LYS A 20 -11.56 -0.78 16.88
CA LYS A 20 -10.89 0.11 15.92
C LYS A 20 -9.60 -0.42 15.35
N VAL A 21 -8.99 -1.43 15.95
CA VAL A 21 -7.73 -2.00 15.47
C VAL A 21 -8.03 -3.31 14.75
N PRO A 22 -7.77 -3.41 13.44
CA PRO A 22 -7.84 -4.68 12.73
C PRO A 22 -6.89 -5.68 13.38
N GLU A 23 -7.34 -6.91 13.61
CA GLU A 23 -6.58 -7.97 14.28
C GLU A 23 -5.22 -8.22 13.61
N LEU A 24 -5.16 -8.16 12.28
CA LEU A 24 -3.99 -8.39 11.47
C LEU A 24 -3.28 -7.10 11.02
N GLY A 25 -3.77 -5.95 11.46
CA GLY A 25 -3.15 -4.65 11.20
C GLY A 25 -3.91 -3.74 10.25
N TYR A 26 -3.57 -2.45 10.32
CA TYR A 26 -4.03 -1.42 9.40
C TYR A 26 -2.80 -0.83 8.68
N TYR A 27 -2.66 -1.11 7.41
CA TYR A 27 -1.54 -0.69 6.59
C TYR A 27 -1.92 0.55 5.78
N LEU A 28 -1.10 1.60 5.89
CA LEU A 28 -1.17 2.77 5.03
C LEU A 28 -0.04 2.63 4.00
N ILE A 29 -0.39 2.44 2.75
CA ILE A 29 0.56 2.33 1.64
C ILE A 29 0.48 3.59 0.80
N VAL A 30 1.55 4.35 0.73
CA VAL A 30 1.68 5.52 -0.12
C VAL A 30 2.56 5.16 -1.31
N THR A 31 2.00 5.27 -2.52
CA THR A 31 2.67 4.98 -3.78
C THR A 31 3.01 6.26 -4.54
N ASP A 32 4.00 6.23 -5.42
CA ASP A 32 4.48 7.42 -6.13
C ASP A 32 3.71 7.74 -7.42
N THR A 33 2.93 6.81 -7.95
CA THR A 33 2.18 6.99 -9.20
C THR A 33 0.79 6.34 -9.19
N GLU A 34 -0.03 6.73 -10.15
CA GLU A 34 -1.39 6.23 -10.36
C GLU A 34 -1.44 4.83 -11.00
N ALA A 35 -0.29 4.20 -11.24
CA ALA A 35 -0.21 3.05 -12.11
C ALA A 35 -0.24 1.71 -11.35
N THR A 36 0.68 0.84 -11.69
CA THR A 36 0.70 -0.59 -11.32
C THR A 36 0.62 -0.85 -9.83
N GLU A 37 1.38 -0.10 -9.02
CA GLU A 37 1.42 -0.27 -7.55
C GLU A 37 0.05 -0.04 -6.92
N ARG A 38 -0.59 1.06 -7.30
CA ARG A 38 -1.92 1.40 -6.79
C ARG A 38 -2.95 0.35 -7.19
N CYS A 39 -2.98 -0.06 -8.45
CA CYS A 39 -3.90 -1.08 -8.94
C CYS A 39 -3.66 -2.41 -8.21
N PHE A 40 -2.41 -2.83 -8.06
CA PHE A 40 -2.04 -4.04 -7.33
C PHE A 40 -2.52 -4.01 -5.88
N PHE A 41 -2.16 -2.99 -5.11
CA PHE A 41 -2.54 -2.92 -3.69
C PHE A 41 -4.04 -2.72 -3.49
N THR A 42 -4.72 -2.03 -4.41
CA THR A 42 -6.18 -1.89 -4.38
C THR A 42 -6.87 -3.23 -4.65
N GLY A 43 -6.40 -3.98 -5.63
CA GLY A 43 -6.88 -5.32 -5.93
C GLY A 43 -6.62 -6.29 -4.77
N LEU A 44 -5.40 -6.26 -4.22
CA LEU A 44 -5.03 -7.06 -3.05
C LEU A 44 -5.94 -6.75 -1.84
N ASN A 45 -6.19 -5.47 -1.56
CA ASN A 45 -7.09 -5.08 -0.48
C ASN A 45 -8.50 -5.61 -0.69
N LYS A 46 -9.02 -5.59 -1.91
CA LYS A 46 -10.33 -6.14 -2.24
C LYS A 46 -10.38 -7.65 -1.98
N THR A 47 -9.42 -8.41 -2.47
CA THR A 47 -9.32 -9.86 -2.25
C THR A 47 -9.20 -10.20 -0.76
N ILE A 48 -8.33 -9.51 -0.03
CA ILE A 48 -8.15 -9.68 1.41
C ILE A 48 -9.44 -9.37 2.17
N SER A 49 -10.16 -8.31 1.79
CA SER A 49 -11.41 -7.93 2.44
C SER A 49 -12.51 -8.96 2.22
N GLU A 50 -12.53 -9.64 1.09
CA GLU A 50 -13.45 -10.75 0.81
C GLU A 50 -13.15 -11.98 1.68
N GLU A 51 -11.88 -12.29 1.93
CA GLU A 51 -11.45 -13.47 2.69
C GLU A 51 -11.41 -13.22 4.21
N LEU A 52 -10.88 -12.09 4.63
CA LEU A 52 -10.58 -11.79 6.03
C LEU A 52 -11.52 -10.73 6.65
N GLY A 53 -12.42 -10.14 5.86
CA GLY A 53 -13.27 -9.05 6.31
C GLY A 53 -12.44 -7.86 6.80
N ASN A 54 -12.84 -7.29 7.95
CA ASN A 54 -12.14 -6.14 8.53
C ASN A 54 -10.95 -6.51 9.43
N ARG A 55 -10.48 -7.76 9.41
CA ARG A 55 -9.34 -8.21 10.24
C ARG A 55 -8.01 -7.66 9.76
N LEU A 56 -7.91 -7.33 8.46
CA LEU A 56 -6.77 -6.65 7.86
C LEU A 56 -7.30 -5.55 6.95
N VAL A 57 -6.72 -4.36 7.04
CA VAL A 57 -7.11 -3.21 6.22
C VAL A 57 -5.88 -2.63 5.54
N ILE A 58 -5.98 -2.39 4.24
CA ILE A 58 -4.96 -1.69 3.45
C ILE A 58 -5.59 -0.42 2.89
N LYS A 59 -5.03 0.73 3.25
CA LYS A 59 -5.38 2.02 2.64
C LYS A 59 -4.28 2.42 1.67
N VAL A 60 -4.62 2.57 0.42
CA VAL A 60 -3.69 3.01 -0.63
C VAL A 60 -3.91 4.48 -0.92
N VAL A 61 -2.83 5.24 -0.99
CA VAL A 61 -2.83 6.67 -1.34
C VAL A 61 -1.69 6.93 -2.30
N GLU A 62 -1.96 7.68 -3.35
CA GLU A 62 -0.96 8.10 -4.31
C GLU A 62 -0.47 9.51 -4.03
N THR A 63 0.79 9.77 -4.31
CA THR A 63 1.38 11.11 -4.29
C THR A 63 2.71 11.13 -5.06
N LYS A 64 3.33 12.29 -5.20
CA LYS A 64 4.66 12.38 -5.83
C LYS A 64 5.73 11.84 -4.89
N THR A 65 6.74 11.16 -5.41
CA THR A 65 7.84 10.56 -4.64
C THR A 65 8.40 11.48 -3.55
N ARG A 66 8.64 12.75 -3.89
CA ARG A 66 9.19 13.74 -2.95
C ARG A 66 8.30 14.09 -1.75
N THR A 67 7.00 13.79 -1.85
CA THR A 67 6.00 14.12 -0.82
C THR A 67 5.43 12.89 -0.12
N MET A 68 5.94 11.70 -0.42
CA MET A 68 5.42 10.44 0.13
C MET A 68 5.60 10.36 1.65
N ILE A 69 6.77 10.77 2.14
CA ILE A 69 7.08 10.79 3.57
C ILE A 69 6.15 11.74 4.30
N ASP A 70 6.02 12.98 3.79
CA ASP A 70 5.13 13.98 4.39
C ASP A 70 3.68 13.51 4.38
N LYS A 71 3.26 12.85 3.29
CA LYS A 71 1.91 12.30 3.18
C LYS A 71 1.66 11.16 4.16
N CYS A 72 2.64 10.29 4.38
CA CYS A 72 2.58 9.29 5.43
C CYS A 72 2.40 9.93 6.82
N LEU A 73 3.21 10.91 7.14
CA LEU A 73 3.17 11.61 8.43
C LEU A 73 1.84 12.34 8.63
N GLU A 74 1.37 13.06 7.61
CA GLU A 74 0.06 13.73 7.64
C GLU A 74 -1.05 12.74 7.98
N LEU A 75 -1.12 11.63 7.23
CA LEU A 75 -2.20 10.67 7.36
C LEU A 75 -2.11 9.81 8.64
N THR A 76 -0.92 9.65 9.20
CA THR A 76 -0.74 8.95 10.47
C THR A 76 -0.96 9.86 11.69
N ALA A 77 -0.79 11.18 11.55
CA ALA A 77 -1.01 12.14 12.63
C ALA A 77 -2.46 12.14 13.15
N TYR A 78 -3.43 11.96 12.26
CA TYR A 78 -4.87 11.97 12.62
C TYR A 78 -5.41 10.65 13.15
N ASP A 79 -4.82 9.53 12.69
CA ASP A 79 -5.23 8.15 13.07
C ASP A 79 -4.02 7.35 13.57
N ALA A 80 -3.09 8.02 14.23
CA ALA A 80 -1.74 7.57 14.54
C ALA A 80 -1.63 6.23 15.29
N GLN A 81 -2.69 5.86 16.00
CA GLN A 81 -2.54 4.77 16.95
C GLN A 81 -2.40 3.39 16.31
N TYR A 82 -2.72 3.25 15.00
CA TYR A 82 -2.95 1.91 14.45
C TYR A 82 -2.51 1.70 13.01
N ARG A 83 -2.02 2.73 12.34
CA ARG A 83 -1.55 2.59 10.96
C ARG A 83 -0.07 2.25 10.91
N ILE A 84 0.25 1.24 10.14
CA ILE A 84 1.63 0.89 9.80
C ILE A 84 1.93 1.58 8.46
N PRO A 85 2.72 2.68 8.46
CA PRO A 85 2.98 3.45 7.24
C PRO A 85 4.04 2.78 6.37
N TRP A 86 3.75 2.72 5.07
CA TRP A 86 4.64 2.27 4.03
C TRP A 86 4.72 3.29 2.91
N ILE A 87 5.92 3.48 2.36
CA ILE A 87 6.11 4.10 1.05
C ILE A 87 6.55 3.03 0.05
N VAL A 88 5.99 3.06 -1.17
CA VAL A 88 6.32 2.11 -2.23
C VAL A 88 6.57 2.88 -3.52
N PHE A 89 7.76 2.68 -4.11
CA PHE A 89 8.18 3.42 -5.30
C PHE A 89 9.25 2.69 -6.11
N ASP A 90 9.43 3.11 -7.36
CA ASP A 90 10.43 2.59 -8.27
C ASP A 90 11.75 3.34 -8.14
N ARG A 91 12.87 2.61 -8.15
CA ARG A 91 14.22 3.19 -7.98
C ARG A 91 14.72 3.94 -9.21
N ASP A 92 14.35 3.52 -10.41
CA ASP A 92 15.02 3.89 -11.66
C ASP A 92 15.04 5.40 -11.97
N GLN A 93 14.04 6.15 -11.51
CA GLN A 93 13.90 7.59 -11.79
C GLN A 93 13.99 8.49 -10.55
N VAL A 94 14.33 7.92 -9.41
CA VAL A 94 14.31 8.65 -8.13
C VAL A 94 15.66 9.30 -7.83
N LYS A 95 15.68 10.63 -7.82
CA LYS A 95 16.83 11.40 -7.34
C LYS A 95 16.86 11.41 -5.82
N GLY A 96 18.05 11.17 -5.23
CA GLY A 96 18.21 11.14 -3.78
C GLY A 96 17.57 9.91 -3.14
N PHE A 97 17.68 8.77 -3.80
CA PHE A 97 17.11 7.51 -3.31
C PHE A 97 17.56 7.18 -1.89
N ASP A 98 18.86 7.25 -1.62
CA ASP A 98 19.42 6.91 -0.30
C ASP A 98 18.94 7.88 0.78
N ASP A 99 18.81 9.17 0.46
CA ASP A 99 18.28 10.18 1.38
C ASP A 99 16.82 9.88 1.76
N ILE A 100 16.00 9.44 0.81
CA ILE A 100 14.60 9.06 1.05
C ILE A 100 14.54 7.83 1.96
N ILE A 101 15.41 6.84 1.75
CA ILE A 101 15.48 5.64 2.58
C ILE A 101 15.85 6.01 4.02
N GLU A 102 16.90 6.81 4.22
CA GLU A 102 17.34 7.24 5.55
C GLU A 102 16.26 8.06 6.26
N GLU A 103 15.66 9.01 5.57
CA GLU A 103 14.62 9.85 6.14
C GLU A 103 13.38 9.05 6.56
N ALA A 104 12.90 8.16 5.69
CA ALA A 104 11.74 7.32 5.98
C ALA A 104 12.00 6.38 7.17
N ALA A 105 13.17 5.73 7.20
CA ALA A 105 13.57 4.86 8.29
C ALA A 105 13.66 5.62 9.62
N GLY A 106 14.25 6.83 9.61
CA GLY A 106 14.34 7.69 10.79
C GLY A 106 12.97 8.14 11.34
N LYS A 107 11.95 8.14 10.51
CA LYS A 107 10.57 8.47 10.88
C LYS A 107 9.68 7.26 11.15
N GLY A 108 10.25 6.05 11.16
CA GLY A 108 9.52 4.80 11.43
C GLY A 108 8.58 4.38 10.29
N ILE A 109 8.81 4.88 9.07
CA ILE A 109 8.06 4.51 7.87
C ILE A 109 8.74 3.31 7.23
N GLN A 110 7.95 2.28 6.92
CA GLN A 110 8.42 1.10 6.20
C GLN A 110 8.59 1.41 4.71
N ILE A 111 9.52 0.73 4.05
CA ILE A 111 9.89 1.06 2.68
C ILE A 111 9.85 -0.20 1.83
N GLY A 112 9.10 -0.13 0.72
CA GLY A 112 9.13 -1.07 -0.38
C GLY A 112 9.62 -0.36 -1.63
N TRP A 113 10.64 -0.90 -2.28
CA TRP A 113 11.11 -0.33 -3.55
C TRP A 113 11.39 -1.41 -4.59
N SER A 114 11.23 -1.06 -5.83
CA SER A 114 11.47 -1.93 -6.98
C SER A 114 12.64 -1.44 -7.83
N ASN A 115 13.34 -2.37 -8.46
CA ASN A 115 14.39 -2.05 -9.41
C ASN A 115 14.35 -3.05 -10.58
N PRO A 116 14.09 -2.60 -11.80
CA PRO A 116 13.92 -1.18 -12.19
C PRO A 116 12.52 -0.62 -11.90
N CYS A 117 11.47 -1.42 -11.94
CA CYS A 117 10.07 -0.99 -11.77
C CYS A 117 9.25 -2.09 -11.10
N PHE A 118 8.02 -1.76 -10.69
CA PHE A 118 7.16 -2.64 -9.89
C PHE A 118 6.83 -3.97 -10.58
N GLU A 119 6.80 -4.01 -11.90
CA GLU A 119 6.57 -5.23 -12.66
C GLU A 119 7.55 -6.35 -12.31
N ILE A 120 8.75 -6.02 -11.79
CA ILE A 120 9.71 -7.05 -11.36
C ILE A 120 9.13 -7.94 -10.24
N TRP A 121 8.30 -7.37 -9.36
CA TRP A 121 7.62 -8.12 -8.30
C TRP A 121 6.50 -9.00 -8.86
N LEU A 122 5.84 -8.55 -9.92
CA LEU A 122 4.76 -9.29 -10.56
C LEU A 122 5.27 -10.57 -11.23
N TYR A 123 6.53 -10.61 -11.65
CA TYR A 123 7.15 -11.84 -12.16
C TYR A 123 7.08 -13.00 -11.17
N ALA A 124 7.09 -12.74 -9.86
CA ALA A 124 7.03 -13.77 -8.83
C ALA A 124 5.76 -14.63 -8.92
N TYR A 125 4.68 -14.10 -9.48
CA TYR A 125 3.44 -14.84 -9.71
C TYR A 125 3.50 -15.78 -10.91
N PHE A 126 4.46 -15.58 -11.80
CA PHE A 126 4.58 -16.33 -13.06
C PHE A 126 5.85 -17.20 -13.14
N GLY A 127 6.72 -17.12 -12.16
CA GLY A 127 7.96 -17.89 -12.10
C GLY A 127 9.11 -17.14 -11.44
N SER A 128 10.33 -17.40 -11.93
CA SER A 128 11.54 -16.75 -11.40
C SER A 128 11.68 -15.32 -11.92
N MET A 129 12.12 -14.43 -11.03
CA MET A 129 12.40 -13.04 -11.39
C MET A 129 13.63 -12.96 -12.31
N PRO A 130 13.52 -12.28 -13.45
CA PRO A 130 14.66 -12.08 -14.35
C PRO A 130 15.60 -11.00 -13.82
N SER A 131 16.85 -11.03 -14.27
CA SER A 131 17.80 -9.94 -14.04
C SER A 131 17.66 -8.90 -15.15
N ILE A 132 16.74 -7.97 -14.98
CA ILE A 132 16.48 -6.87 -15.93
C ILE A 132 16.72 -5.56 -15.21
N GLN A 133 17.53 -4.67 -15.80
CA GLN A 133 17.88 -3.36 -15.22
C GLN A 133 17.18 -2.18 -15.90
N ASP A 134 16.49 -2.44 -17.01
CA ASP A 134 15.80 -1.44 -17.80
C ASP A 134 14.30 -1.57 -17.64
N SER A 135 13.62 -0.49 -17.20
CA SER A 135 12.19 -0.48 -16.90
C SER A 135 11.33 -0.76 -18.12
N TRP A 136 11.67 -0.21 -19.28
CA TRP A 136 10.92 -0.45 -20.51
C TRP A 136 10.99 -1.92 -20.90
N LYS A 137 12.19 -2.50 -20.84
CA LYS A 137 12.40 -3.93 -21.12
C LYS A 137 11.67 -4.80 -20.12
N CYS A 138 11.72 -4.45 -18.84
CA CYS A 138 11.00 -5.18 -17.77
C CYS A 138 9.50 -5.21 -18.04
N CYS A 139 8.89 -4.07 -18.29
CA CYS A 139 7.46 -3.97 -18.61
C CYS A 139 7.08 -4.74 -19.87
N SER A 140 7.90 -4.62 -20.94
CA SER A 140 7.65 -5.29 -22.22
C SER A 140 7.71 -6.81 -22.09
N GLU A 141 8.72 -7.33 -21.42
CA GLU A 141 8.87 -8.78 -21.19
C GLU A 141 7.81 -9.32 -20.24
N PHE A 142 7.49 -8.57 -19.18
CA PHE A 142 6.39 -8.93 -18.28
C PHE A 142 5.07 -9.00 -19.05
N GLY A 143 4.76 -8.00 -19.89
CA GLY A 143 3.55 -7.99 -20.72
C GLY A 143 3.42 -9.23 -21.59
N ARG A 144 4.52 -9.72 -22.18
CA ARG A 144 4.53 -10.97 -22.98
C ARG A 144 4.23 -12.20 -22.12
N ILE A 145 4.81 -12.31 -20.93
CA ILE A 145 4.55 -13.41 -20.00
C ILE A 145 3.11 -13.39 -19.54
N TYR A 146 2.63 -12.20 -19.14
CA TYR A 146 1.26 -12.00 -18.70
C TYR A 146 0.25 -12.45 -19.80
N GLU A 147 0.41 -11.97 -21.02
CA GLU A 147 -0.43 -12.33 -22.16
C GLU A 147 -0.38 -13.85 -22.44
N THR A 148 0.81 -14.46 -22.39
CA THR A 148 0.98 -15.90 -22.60
C THR A 148 0.28 -16.74 -21.53
N LYS A 149 0.27 -16.29 -20.27
CA LYS A 149 -0.28 -17.04 -19.14
C LYS A 149 -1.76 -16.78 -18.91
N THR A 150 -2.24 -15.59 -19.19
CA THR A 150 -3.62 -15.17 -18.91
C THR A 150 -4.50 -15.06 -20.15
N GLY A 151 -3.91 -14.96 -21.33
CA GLY A 151 -4.61 -14.66 -22.58
C GLY A 151 -5.03 -13.20 -22.72
N GLN A 152 -4.63 -12.32 -21.78
CA GLN A 152 -4.99 -10.90 -21.75
C GLN A 152 -3.76 -10.03 -21.95
N LYS A 153 -3.93 -8.88 -22.60
CA LYS A 153 -2.86 -7.91 -22.70
C LYS A 153 -2.65 -7.21 -21.36
N TYR A 154 -1.40 -7.06 -20.98
CA TYR A 154 -1.03 -6.30 -19.80
C TYR A 154 -1.15 -4.79 -20.06
N SER A 155 -1.77 -4.08 -19.13
CA SER A 155 -1.78 -2.63 -19.05
C SER A 155 -1.40 -2.19 -17.64
N LYS A 156 -0.61 -1.13 -17.49
CA LYS A 156 -0.18 -0.62 -16.18
C LYS A 156 -1.33 -0.08 -15.32
N SER A 157 -2.44 0.20 -15.94
CA SER A 157 -3.62 0.82 -15.31
C SER A 157 -4.80 -0.13 -15.11
N ASP A 158 -4.62 -1.41 -15.40
CA ASP A 158 -5.68 -2.42 -15.25
C ASP A 158 -5.58 -3.19 -13.93
#